data_52cb7b73b6107e466ce9b22bd2aa0bd7
#
_entry.id   52cb7b73b6107e466ce9b22bd2aa0bd7
#
_cell.length_a   1.000
_cell.length_b   1.000
_cell.length_c   1.000
_cell.angle_alpha   90.00
_cell.angle_beta   90.00
_cell.angle_gamma   90.00
#
_symmetry.space_group_name_H-M   'P 1'
#
loop_
_entity.id
_entity.type
_entity.pdbx_description
1 polymer ?
#
loop_
_entity_poly.entity_id
_entity_poly.type
_entity_poly.pdbx_seq_one_letter_code
_entity_poly.pdbx_strand_id
1 'polypeptide(L)'
;PQYLGIFSKVTINTSLTLLETYTSPSAFLKADKQEIIDIIKSTARFGLTYAQNKYNAIIQAATDANQFGYIIDSNIKRIRLYISFIRKYDEEINSILESLHELVDANEDSDFVKQIHLIETFKGAGFLSAVSIMGEIGDFSAFSKPKQLFAYFGLDPAVKQSGKFEGTKVQMSKRGSAIARRVIHTL
;
A
#
# COMPACT_ATOMS: atom_id res chain seq x y z
N PRO A 1 -9.87 -3.45 20.53
CA PRO A 1 -10.54 -2.31 19.89
C PRO A 1 -9.85 -0.97 20.18
N GLN A 2 -9.47 -0.65 21.43
CA GLN A 2 -8.90 0.63 21.82
C GLN A 2 -7.58 0.97 21.11
N TYR A 3 -6.72 -0.02 20.86
CA TYR A 3 -5.46 0.16 20.16
C TYR A 3 -5.62 0.57 18.68
N LEU A 4 -6.71 0.15 18.03
CA LEU A 4 -6.91 0.35 16.57
C LEU A 4 -7.00 1.83 16.15
N GLY A 5 -7.42 2.72 17.06
CA GLY A 5 -7.53 4.17 16.80
C GLY A 5 -6.26 4.98 17.07
N ILE A 6 -5.19 4.37 17.60
CA ILE A 6 -3.98 5.11 18.01
C ILE A 6 -3.17 5.57 16.81
N PHE A 7 -3.05 4.73 15.80
CA PHE A 7 -2.32 5.00 14.57
C PHE A 7 -3.27 5.08 13.37
N SER A 8 -2.84 5.69 12.28
CA SER A 8 -3.64 5.78 11.04
C SER A 8 -4.03 4.41 10.47
N LYS A 9 -3.13 3.43 10.61
CA LYS A 9 -3.37 2.02 10.32
C LYS A 9 -2.62 1.18 11.34
N VAL A 10 -3.19 0.05 11.77
CA VAL A 10 -2.54 -0.89 12.69
C VAL A 10 -1.32 -1.58 12.06
N THR A 11 -1.25 -1.61 10.74
CA THR A 11 -0.19 -2.25 9.97
C THR A 11 1.00 -1.36 9.63
N ILE A 12 1.07 -0.13 10.15
CA ILE A 12 2.27 0.70 9.97
C ILE A 12 3.44 0.13 10.78
N ASN A 13 4.66 0.34 10.30
CA ASN A 13 5.87 -0.21 10.90
C ASN A 13 5.97 0.05 12.41
N THR A 14 5.73 1.27 12.86
CA THR A 14 5.72 1.64 14.28
C THR A 14 4.77 0.77 15.11
N SER A 15 3.53 0.59 14.62
CA SER A 15 2.52 -0.20 15.32
C SER A 15 2.88 -1.69 15.35
N LEU A 16 3.39 -2.23 14.25
CA LEU A 16 3.84 -3.62 14.18
C LEU A 16 5.00 -3.87 15.14
N THR A 17 6.03 -3.02 15.14
CA THR A 17 7.18 -3.13 16.04
C THR A 17 6.76 -3.07 17.52
N LEU A 18 5.85 -2.17 17.88
CA LEU A 18 5.30 -2.11 19.23
C LEU A 18 4.53 -3.37 19.63
N LEU A 19 3.72 -3.93 18.71
CA LEU A 19 2.96 -5.15 18.97
C LEU A 19 3.83 -6.42 18.95
N GLU A 20 4.95 -6.41 18.24
CA GLU A 20 5.97 -7.47 18.31
C GLU A 20 6.65 -7.50 19.68
N THR A 21 7.01 -6.31 20.18
CA THR A 21 7.70 -6.16 21.47
C THR A 21 6.73 -6.36 22.64
N TYR A 22 5.57 -5.72 22.60
CA TYR A 22 4.57 -5.70 23.67
C TYR A 22 3.24 -6.27 23.18
N THR A 23 3.06 -7.59 23.25
CA THR A 23 1.90 -8.30 22.69
C THR A 23 0.64 -8.25 23.57
N SER A 24 0.70 -7.68 24.75
CA SER A 24 -0.45 -7.62 25.66
C SER A 24 -0.58 -6.25 26.34
N PRO A 25 -1.78 -5.86 26.80
CA PRO A 25 -1.96 -4.64 27.58
C PRO A 25 -1.05 -4.55 28.82
N SER A 26 -0.93 -5.67 29.54
CA SER A 26 -0.06 -5.75 30.71
C SER A 26 1.43 -5.61 30.38
N ALA A 27 1.87 -6.00 29.19
CA ALA A 27 3.24 -5.80 28.74
C ALA A 27 3.52 -4.32 28.48
N PHE A 28 2.60 -3.59 27.85
CA PHE A 28 2.73 -2.14 27.68
C PHE A 28 2.78 -1.38 29.02
N LEU A 29 1.95 -1.79 30.01
CA LEU A 29 1.92 -1.14 31.32
C LEU A 29 3.19 -1.39 32.16
N LYS A 30 3.92 -2.47 31.89
CA LYS A 30 5.18 -2.82 32.55
C LYS A 30 6.41 -2.28 31.84
N ALA A 31 6.25 -1.84 30.58
CA ALA A 31 7.35 -1.38 29.75
C ALA A 31 7.91 -0.04 30.25
N ASP A 32 9.19 0.19 30.01
CA ASP A 32 9.79 1.48 30.23
C ASP A 32 9.24 2.52 29.26
N LYS A 33 8.94 3.70 29.80
CA LYS A 33 8.40 4.81 29.00
C LYS A 33 9.33 5.23 27.88
N GLN A 34 10.63 5.26 28.16
CA GLN A 34 11.61 5.73 27.20
C GLN A 34 11.78 4.73 26.05
N GLU A 35 11.74 3.43 26.35
CA GLU A 35 11.79 2.38 25.30
C GLU A 35 10.63 2.52 24.30
N ILE A 36 9.39 2.70 24.78
CA ILE A 36 8.23 2.90 23.89
C ILE A 36 8.40 4.17 23.04
N ILE A 37 8.85 5.28 23.66
CA ILE A 37 9.08 6.54 22.96
C ILE A 37 10.16 6.38 21.90
N ASP A 38 11.24 5.67 22.20
CA ASP A 38 12.36 5.45 21.27
C ASP A 38 11.97 4.55 20.11
N ILE A 39 11.16 3.52 20.32
CA ILE A 39 10.56 2.73 19.24
C ILE A 39 9.72 3.63 18.32
N ILE A 40 8.87 4.50 18.88
CA ILE A 40 8.03 5.39 18.06
C ILE A 40 8.89 6.37 17.26
N LYS A 41 9.94 6.94 17.87
CA LYS A 41 10.85 7.88 17.20
C LYS A 41 11.70 7.23 16.10
N SER A 42 12.20 6.02 16.34
CA SER A 42 13.05 5.31 15.38
C SER A 42 12.29 4.81 14.16
N THR A 43 11.01 4.47 14.33
CA THR A 43 10.17 3.91 13.28
C THR A 43 9.28 4.95 12.58
N ALA A 44 9.07 6.11 13.20
CA ALA A 44 8.26 7.20 12.66
C ALA A 44 9.13 8.46 12.48
N ARG A 45 9.00 9.14 11.33
CA ARG A 45 9.72 10.40 11.05
C ARG A 45 9.10 11.61 11.77
N PHE A 46 8.61 11.43 13.00
CA PHE A 46 7.92 12.47 13.78
C PHE A 46 8.72 12.84 15.03
N GLY A 47 8.53 14.07 15.51
CA GLY A 47 9.23 14.62 16.67
C GLY A 47 8.78 14.02 18.02
N LEU A 48 9.47 14.45 19.09
CA LEU A 48 9.25 13.98 20.46
C LEU A 48 7.80 14.16 20.94
N THR A 49 7.17 15.30 20.65
CA THR A 49 5.78 15.60 21.05
C THR A 49 4.79 14.56 20.48
N TYR A 50 4.98 14.17 19.23
CA TYR A 50 4.18 13.10 18.61
C TYR A 50 4.35 11.78 19.33
N ALA A 51 5.59 11.38 19.62
CA ALA A 51 5.91 10.14 20.32
C ALA A 51 5.30 10.11 21.73
N GLN A 52 5.37 11.21 22.48
CA GLN A 52 4.76 11.35 23.80
C GLN A 52 3.24 11.25 23.75
N ASN A 53 2.59 11.89 22.77
CA ASN A 53 1.15 11.80 22.60
C ASN A 53 0.70 10.36 22.28
N LYS A 54 1.45 9.66 21.41
CA LYS A 54 1.19 8.26 21.09
C LYS A 54 1.43 7.34 22.28
N TYR A 55 2.51 7.55 23.04
CA TYR A 55 2.75 6.85 24.30
C TYR A 55 1.55 6.98 25.26
N ASN A 56 1.07 8.21 25.52
CA ASN A 56 -0.05 8.43 26.42
C ASN A 56 -1.32 7.69 25.93
N ALA A 57 -1.60 7.75 24.64
CA ALA A 57 -2.74 7.03 24.05
C ALA A 57 -2.60 5.51 24.18
N ILE A 58 -1.40 4.96 24.00
CA ILE A 58 -1.12 3.52 24.18
C ILE A 58 -1.36 3.10 25.63
N ILE A 59 -0.81 3.86 26.59
CA ILE A 59 -0.95 3.53 28.03
C ILE A 59 -2.42 3.62 28.45
N GLN A 60 -3.17 4.63 27.99
CA GLN A 60 -4.60 4.72 28.27
C GLN A 60 -5.34 3.51 27.71
N ALA A 61 -5.12 3.16 26.44
CA ALA A 61 -5.74 2.01 25.80
C ALA A 61 -5.38 0.67 26.49
N ALA A 62 -4.13 0.56 26.97
CA ALA A 62 -3.68 -0.62 27.71
C ALA A 62 -4.32 -0.69 29.11
N THR A 63 -4.50 0.44 29.78
CA THR A 63 -5.18 0.52 31.09
C THR A 63 -6.63 0.08 30.94
N ASP A 64 -7.36 0.65 29.98
CA ASP A 64 -8.75 0.30 29.73
C ASP A 64 -8.91 -1.19 29.35
N ALA A 65 -8.02 -1.67 28.49
CA ALA A 65 -8.07 -3.08 28.09
C ALA A 65 -7.73 -4.04 29.24
N ASN A 66 -6.86 -3.65 30.15
CA ASN A 66 -6.50 -4.46 31.32
C ASN A 66 -7.61 -4.50 32.40
N GLN A 67 -8.44 -3.45 32.46
CA GLN A 67 -9.59 -3.42 33.37
C GLN A 67 -10.79 -4.27 32.88
N PHE A 68 -11.06 -4.23 31.58
CA PHE A 68 -12.27 -4.80 31.00
C PHE A 68 -12.03 -6.00 30.08
N GLY A 69 -10.77 -6.33 29.80
CA GLY A 69 -10.39 -7.36 28.83
C GLY A 69 -9.89 -8.65 29.46
N TYR A 70 -10.18 -9.75 28.79
CA TYR A 70 -9.53 -11.04 29.08
C TYR A 70 -8.33 -11.24 28.14
N ILE A 71 -7.17 -11.52 28.74
CA ILE A 71 -5.98 -11.90 27.96
C ILE A 71 -6.12 -13.38 27.64
N ILE A 72 -6.19 -13.70 26.34
CA ILE A 72 -6.25 -15.07 25.86
C ILE A 72 -4.94 -15.35 25.10
N ASP A 73 -4.15 -16.31 25.56
CA ASP A 73 -2.84 -16.66 24.98
C ASP A 73 -2.93 -17.00 23.48
N SER A 74 -4.02 -17.64 23.05
CA SER A 74 -4.23 -17.93 21.64
C SER A 74 -4.35 -16.65 20.78
N ASN A 75 -4.88 -15.55 21.34
CA ASN A 75 -4.93 -14.28 20.64
C ASN A 75 -3.54 -13.64 20.51
N ILE A 76 -2.70 -13.76 21.53
CA ILE A 76 -1.29 -13.31 21.48
C ILE A 76 -0.53 -14.08 20.39
N LYS A 77 -0.65 -15.40 20.37
CA LYS A 77 -0.03 -16.24 19.34
C LYS A 77 -0.50 -15.85 17.93
N ARG A 78 -1.81 -15.58 17.78
CA ARG A 78 -2.39 -15.18 16.51
C ARG A 78 -1.92 -13.80 16.03
N ILE A 79 -1.79 -12.82 16.94
CA ILE A 79 -1.23 -11.50 16.63
C ILE A 79 0.20 -11.65 16.11
N ARG A 80 1.06 -12.39 16.82
CA ARG A 80 2.44 -12.64 16.38
C ARG A 80 2.51 -13.31 15.01
N LEU A 81 1.66 -14.30 14.77
CA LEU A 81 1.58 -14.99 13.48
C LEU A 81 1.19 -14.02 12.35
N TYR A 82 0.18 -13.18 12.56
CA TYR A 82 -0.22 -12.21 11.54
C TYR A 82 0.86 -11.16 11.28
N ILE A 83 1.55 -10.69 12.31
CA ILE A 83 2.66 -9.77 12.15
C ILE A 83 3.80 -10.43 11.35
N SER A 84 4.15 -11.68 11.66
CA SER A 84 5.19 -12.40 10.90
C SER A 84 4.82 -12.57 9.42
N PHE A 85 3.55 -12.80 9.09
CA PHE A 85 3.08 -12.83 7.71
C PHE A 85 3.19 -11.47 7.03
N ILE A 86 2.79 -10.38 7.69
CA ILE A 86 2.90 -9.02 7.15
C ILE A 86 4.38 -8.71 6.85
N ARG A 87 5.28 -8.96 7.81
CA ARG A 87 6.73 -8.75 7.62
C ARG A 87 7.27 -9.56 6.44
N LYS A 88 6.89 -10.83 6.36
CA LYS A 88 7.34 -11.69 5.26
C LYS A 88 6.84 -11.19 3.91
N TYR A 89 5.58 -10.76 3.81
CA TYR A 89 5.07 -10.19 2.57
C TYR A 89 5.76 -8.86 2.20
N ASP A 90 6.05 -8.00 3.18
CA ASP A 90 6.80 -6.76 2.93
C ASP A 90 8.22 -7.06 2.41
N GLU A 91 8.91 -8.06 2.98
CA GLU A 91 10.23 -8.54 2.50
C GLU A 91 10.15 -9.05 1.05
N GLU A 92 9.18 -9.93 0.75
CA GLU A 92 9.00 -10.48 -0.60
C GLU A 92 8.63 -9.41 -1.63
N ILE A 93 7.77 -8.44 -1.26
CA ILE A 93 7.42 -7.31 -2.12
C ILE A 93 8.67 -6.48 -2.44
N ASN A 94 9.50 -6.17 -1.44
CA ASN A 94 10.73 -5.42 -1.64
C ASN A 94 11.71 -6.19 -2.52
N SER A 95 11.88 -7.49 -2.31
CA SER A 95 12.74 -8.34 -3.14
C SER A 95 12.29 -8.37 -4.61
N ILE A 96 10.98 -8.43 -4.85
CA ILE A 96 10.43 -8.37 -6.22
C ILE A 96 10.69 -6.99 -6.84
N LEU A 97 10.53 -5.90 -6.07
CA LEU A 97 10.81 -4.54 -6.55
C LEU A 97 12.29 -4.35 -6.88
N GLU A 98 13.20 -4.85 -6.04
CA GLU A 98 14.64 -4.85 -6.31
C GLU A 98 14.97 -5.60 -7.61
N SER A 99 14.41 -6.81 -7.78
CA SER A 99 14.60 -7.61 -9.00
C SER A 99 14.06 -6.89 -10.25
N LEU A 100 12.95 -6.14 -10.13
CA LEU A 100 12.43 -5.33 -11.23
C LEU A 100 13.36 -4.16 -11.57
N HIS A 101 13.96 -3.49 -10.59
CA HIS A 101 14.96 -2.45 -10.81
C HIS A 101 16.19 -3.01 -11.51
N GLU A 102 16.76 -4.11 -11.01
CA GLU A 102 17.90 -4.78 -11.63
C GLU A 102 17.63 -5.16 -13.10
N LEU A 103 16.42 -5.64 -13.38
CA LEU A 103 16.02 -6.04 -14.73
C LEU A 103 15.90 -4.84 -15.67
N VAL A 104 15.38 -3.72 -15.20
CA VAL A 104 15.29 -2.47 -15.96
C VAL A 104 16.69 -1.91 -16.20
N ASP A 105 17.53 -1.83 -15.18
CA ASP A 105 18.92 -1.31 -15.28
C ASP A 105 19.77 -2.16 -16.23
N ALA A 106 19.62 -3.48 -16.21
CA ALA A 106 20.32 -4.40 -17.12
C ALA A 106 19.90 -4.26 -18.59
N ASN A 107 18.77 -3.61 -18.89
CA ASN A 107 18.22 -3.44 -20.24
C ASN A 107 17.99 -1.97 -20.62
N GLU A 108 18.77 -1.06 -20.09
CA GLU A 108 18.58 0.39 -20.20
C GLU A 108 18.56 0.90 -21.67
N ASP A 109 19.29 0.23 -22.57
CA ASP A 109 19.35 0.57 -23.98
C ASP A 109 18.09 0.14 -24.76
N SER A 110 17.23 -0.70 -24.19
CA SER A 110 16.02 -1.18 -24.86
C SER A 110 14.96 -0.09 -25.01
N ASP A 111 14.24 -0.09 -26.12
CA ASP A 111 13.14 0.86 -26.33
C ASP A 111 12.00 0.67 -25.31
N PHE A 112 11.82 -0.53 -24.77
CA PHE A 112 10.89 -0.81 -23.72
C PHE A 112 11.24 -0.04 -22.42
N VAL A 113 12.51 -0.06 -22.02
CA VAL A 113 12.96 0.65 -20.81
C VAL A 113 12.95 2.16 -21.01
N LYS A 114 13.32 2.65 -22.20
CA LYS A 114 13.20 4.09 -22.53
C LYS A 114 11.75 4.57 -22.40
N GLN A 115 10.78 3.74 -22.75
CA GLN A 115 9.35 4.05 -22.57
C GLN A 115 8.95 4.05 -21.09
N ILE A 116 9.51 3.17 -20.25
CA ILE A 116 9.31 3.21 -18.79
C ILE A 116 9.78 4.55 -18.25
N HIS A 117 11.01 4.96 -18.56
CA HIS A 117 11.56 6.25 -18.10
C HIS A 117 10.76 7.44 -18.63
N LEU A 118 10.25 7.37 -19.86
CA LEU A 118 9.37 8.42 -20.37
C LEU A 118 8.07 8.55 -19.55
N ILE A 119 7.48 7.44 -19.11
CA ILE A 119 6.28 7.46 -18.24
C ILE A 119 6.63 8.05 -16.88
N GLU A 120 7.80 7.75 -16.31
CA GLU A 120 8.26 8.29 -15.02
C GLU A 120 8.42 9.81 -15.01
N THR A 121 8.62 10.45 -16.19
CA THR A 121 8.66 11.91 -16.28
C THR A 121 7.30 12.56 -15.98
N PHE A 122 6.22 11.78 -16.02
CA PHE A 122 4.88 12.28 -15.73
C PHE A 122 4.71 12.51 -14.23
N LYS A 123 4.27 13.70 -13.85
CA LYS A 123 4.11 14.04 -12.43
C LYS A 123 3.10 13.11 -11.75
N GLY A 124 3.57 12.32 -10.80
CA GLY A 124 2.77 11.33 -10.07
C GLY A 124 3.04 9.88 -10.50
N ALA A 125 3.64 9.66 -11.68
CA ALA A 125 4.04 8.33 -12.12
C ALA A 125 5.39 7.96 -11.47
N GLY A 126 5.38 7.02 -10.54
CA GLY A 126 6.61 6.40 -10.02
C GLY A 126 6.96 5.12 -10.78
N PHE A 127 8.16 4.59 -10.53
CA PHE A 127 8.72 3.40 -11.16
C PHE A 127 7.71 2.24 -11.30
N LEU A 128 7.08 1.83 -10.20
CA LEU A 128 6.13 0.72 -10.22
C LEU A 128 4.92 0.99 -11.13
N SER A 129 4.45 2.24 -11.19
CA SER A 129 3.36 2.63 -12.10
C SER A 129 3.80 2.54 -13.56
N ALA A 130 5.02 3.02 -13.88
CA ALA A 130 5.57 2.99 -15.22
C ALA A 130 5.79 1.55 -15.70
N VAL A 131 6.42 0.71 -14.89
CA VAL A 131 6.65 -0.71 -15.19
C VAL A 131 5.31 -1.45 -15.34
N SER A 132 4.33 -1.17 -14.47
CA SER A 132 3.01 -1.82 -14.55
C SER A 132 2.27 -1.44 -15.84
N ILE A 133 2.31 -0.17 -16.24
CA ILE A 133 1.70 0.28 -17.50
C ILE A 133 2.38 -0.39 -18.69
N MET A 134 3.71 -0.39 -18.70
CA MET A 134 4.48 -1.00 -19.80
C MET A 134 4.28 -2.51 -19.87
N GLY A 135 4.22 -3.20 -18.73
CA GLY A 135 3.92 -4.63 -18.65
C GLY A 135 2.55 -5.00 -19.23
N GLU A 136 1.55 -4.10 -19.08
CA GLU A 136 0.21 -4.30 -19.62
C GLU A 136 0.11 -3.95 -21.11
N ILE A 137 0.88 -2.98 -21.59
CA ILE A 137 0.88 -2.51 -22.99
C ILE A 137 1.76 -3.39 -23.87
N GLY A 138 2.93 -3.75 -23.36
CA GLY A 138 3.99 -4.44 -24.12
C GLY A 138 4.73 -3.53 -25.09
N ASP A 139 4.03 -2.97 -26.07
CA ASP A 139 4.61 -2.07 -27.08
C ASP A 139 3.60 -1.00 -27.50
N PHE A 140 3.99 0.27 -27.35
CA PHE A 140 3.18 1.42 -27.79
C PHE A 140 3.00 1.49 -29.31
N SER A 141 3.92 0.92 -30.10
CA SER A 141 3.83 0.92 -31.55
C SER A 141 2.60 0.17 -32.09
N ALA A 142 2.03 -0.72 -31.27
CA ALA A 142 0.78 -1.41 -31.58
C ALA A 142 -0.43 -0.46 -31.66
N PHE A 143 -0.31 0.77 -31.15
CA PHE A 143 -1.40 1.74 -31.08
C PHE A 143 -1.11 2.94 -32.00
N SER A 144 -1.75 2.99 -33.15
CA SER A 144 -1.58 4.12 -34.09
C SER A 144 -2.26 5.42 -33.64
N LYS A 145 -3.16 5.36 -32.65
CA LYS A 145 -3.90 6.51 -32.12
C LYS A 145 -4.16 6.38 -30.62
N PRO A 146 -4.11 7.47 -29.85
CA PRO A 146 -4.38 7.44 -28.40
C PRO A 146 -5.73 6.82 -28.02
N LYS A 147 -6.76 6.98 -28.86
CA LYS A 147 -8.08 6.37 -28.64
C LYS A 147 -8.05 4.84 -28.57
N GLN A 148 -7.13 4.20 -29.29
CA GLN A 148 -6.98 2.74 -29.25
C GLN A 148 -6.43 2.29 -27.89
N LEU A 149 -5.47 3.02 -27.34
CA LEU A 149 -4.94 2.76 -26.00
C LEU A 149 -6.02 2.97 -24.93
N PHE A 150 -6.86 4.02 -25.09
CA PHE A 150 -8.01 4.26 -24.20
C PHE A 150 -8.98 3.08 -24.22
N ALA A 151 -9.30 2.57 -25.40
CA ALA A 151 -10.17 1.41 -25.56
C ALA A 151 -9.53 0.11 -25.01
N TYR A 152 -8.21 -0.06 -25.24
CA TYR A 152 -7.43 -1.17 -24.71
C TYR A 152 -7.47 -1.24 -23.17
N PHE A 153 -7.44 -0.09 -22.50
CA PHE A 153 -7.62 -0.03 -21.05
C PHE A 153 -9.08 -0.09 -20.60
N GLY A 154 -10.03 -0.06 -21.56
CA GLY A 154 -11.46 -0.03 -21.24
C GLY A 154 -11.90 1.23 -20.53
N LEU A 155 -11.23 2.36 -20.85
CA LEU A 155 -11.58 3.70 -20.38
C LEU A 155 -12.60 4.38 -21.28
N ASP A 156 -12.85 3.80 -22.46
CA ASP A 156 -13.84 4.25 -23.43
C ASP A 156 -15.27 4.12 -22.88
N PRO A 157 -16.19 4.98 -23.33
CA PRO A 157 -17.58 4.89 -22.93
C PRO A 157 -18.24 3.61 -23.49
N ALA A 158 -19.00 2.91 -22.66
CA ALA A 158 -19.79 1.78 -23.12
C ALA A 158 -20.95 2.30 -23.97
N VAL A 159 -20.92 2.04 -25.28
CA VAL A 159 -22.00 2.41 -26.18
C VAL A 159 -23.22 1.53 -25.90
N LYS A 160 -24.33 2.16 -25.50
CA LYS A 160 -25.64 1.52 -25.37
C LYS A 160 -26.58 2.15 -26.42
N GLN A 161 -26.51 1.63 -27.64
CA GLN A 161 -27.38 2.05 -28.72
C GLN A 161 -28.10 0.82 -29.25
N SER A 162 -29.42 0.95 -29.43
CA SER A 162 -30.26 -0.06 -30.08
C SER A 162 -31.32 0.64 -30.91
N GLY A 163 -31.17 0.61 -32.22
CA GLY A 163 -32.07 1.28 -33.17
C GLY A 163 -32.10 2.80 -32.94
N LYS A 164 -33.27 3.35 -32.57
CA LYS A 164 -33.43 4.78 -32.23
C LYS A 164 -33.12 5.15 -30.80
N PHE A 165 -32.71 4.19 -29.96
CA PHE A 165 -32.42 4.42 -28.57
C PHE A 165 -30.95 4.79 -28.36
N GLU A 166 -30.68 5.99 -27.84
CA GLU A 166 -29.36 6.39 -27.35
C GLU A 166 -29.38 6.49 -25.83
N GLY A 167 -28.53 5.68 -25.17
CA GLY A 167 -28.43 5.66 -23.71
C GLY A 167 -27.81 6.97 -23.20
N THR A 168 -28.54 7.72 -22.36
CA THR A 168 -28.12 9.00 -21.79
C THR A 168 -27.07 8.85 -20.65
N LYS A 169 -26.95 7.69 -20.03
CA LYS A 169 -25.95 7.39 -19.00
C LYS A 169 -24.90 6.43 -19.56
N VAL A 170 -23.78 7.00 -19.98
CA VAL A 170 -22.64 6.26 -20.53
C VAL A 170 -21.67 5.99 -19.39
N GLN A 171 -21.50 4.70 -19.05
CA GLN A 171 -20.48 4.24 -18.12
C GLN A 171 -19.24 3.81 -18.87
N MET A 172 -18.10 3.80 -18.19
CA MET A 172 -16.85 3.25 -18.71
C MET A 172 -17.03 1.77 -19.11
N SER A 173 -16.47 1.36 -20.25
CA SER A 173 -16.67 0.00 -20.78
C SER A 173 -16.07 -1.10 -19.89
N LYS A 174 -14.96 -0.82 -19.23
CA LYS A 174 -14.20 -1.73 -18.35
C LYS A 174 -13.77 -3.05 -19.02
N ARG A 175 -13.75 -3.11 -20.34
CA ARG A 175 -13.43 -4.32 -21.12
C ARG A 175 -11.94 -4.66 -21.12
N GLY A 176 -11.07 -3.69 -20.86
CA GLY A 176 -9.63 -3.83 -20.90
C GLY A 176 -8.99 -4.14 -19.54
N SER A 177 -7.67 -3.95 -19.42
CA SER A 177 -6.89 -4.24 -18.23
C SER A 177 -7.38 -3.48 -17.00
N ALA A 178 -7.73 -4.23 -15.94
CA ALA A 178 -8.10 -3.67 -14.65
C ALA A 178 -6.88 -3.09 -13.91
N ILE A 179 -5.69 -3.66 -14.14
CA ILE A 179 -4.42 -3.22 -13.53
C ILE A 179 -4.06 -1.84 -14.09
N ALA A 180 -4.01 -1.71 -15.43
CA ALA A 180 -3.69 -0.44 -16.07
C ALA A 180 -4.68 0.67 -15.69
N ARG A 181 -6.00 0.37 -15.66
CA ARG A 181 -7.01 1.35 -15.21
C ARG A 181 -6.76 1.82 -13.78
N ARG A 182 -6.43 0.90 -12.86
CA ARG A 182 -6.14 1.25 -11.46
C ARG A 182 -4.90 2.14 -11.36
N VAL A 183 -3.83 1.80 -12.09
CA VAL A 183 -2.61 2.61 -12.11
C VAL A 183 -2.91 4.01 -12.63
N ILE A 184 -3.57 4.14 -13.79
CA ILE A 184 -3.93 5.43 -14.38
C ILE A 184 -4.84 6.26 -13.46
N HIS A 185 -5.72 5.62 -12.70
CA HIS A 185 -6.60 6.33 -11.75
C HIS A 185 -5.84 6.85 -10.51
N THR A 186 -4.68 6.29 -10.20
CA THR A 186 -3.84 6.70 -9.05
C THR A 186 -2.78 7.73 -9.41
N LEU A 187 -2.57 8.02 -10.69
CA LEU A 187 -1.70 9.08 -11.21
C LEU A 187 -2.41 10.44 -11.14
#